data_ec2ad0d9200176ce15fb4a93f48bc31b
#
_entry.id   ec2ad0d9200176ce15fb4a93f48bc31b
#
_cell.length_a   1.000
_cell.length_b   1.000
_cell.length_c   1.000
_cell.angle_alpha   90.00
_cell.angle_beta   90.00
_cell.angle_gamma   90.00
#
_symmetry.space_group_name_H-M   'P 1'
#
loop_
_entity.id
_entity.type
_entity.pdbx_description
1 polymer ?
#
loop_
_entity_poly.entity_id
_entity_poly.type
_entity_poly.pdbx_seq_one_letter_code
_entity_poly.pdbx_strand_id
1 'polypeptide(L)'
;MSIHAVTITELEHHNDRVMFFSVTKPAGFHFQPGQFVRCGVALVSDPKNEEDFLMRPYSIASHPQEDRISFYVARVLDGALTPKLFELKVGDTLYLDDTAYGLMLPSRLEAGGTLICFASGTGLSAFLSIVKDNPWKRFDNVVVVHCARCAKDITLADAFSKTVQQQGREVNFRFIAATTREPDPTLCGEINKRVPQAIIDGDFEKMGFTLTPQWVRAMICGNPAFVDSMKKVLKDRGFTAPRGEKLGTYVAENFW
;
A
#
# COMPACT_ATOMS: atom_id res chain seq x y z
N MET A 1 -17.02 1.29 19.28
CA MET A 1 -16.13 1.98 18.33
C MET A 1 -16.67 3.38 18.11
N SER A 2 -15.84 4.39 18.22
CA SER A 2 -16.23 5.76 17.88
C SER A 2 -15.90 6.01 16.41
N ILE A 3 -16.80 6.68 15.70
CA ILE A 3 -16.60 7.09 14.32
C ILE A 3 -16.44 8.62 14.30
N HIS A 4 -15.39 9.11 13.67
CA HIS A 4 -15.08 10.54 13.58
C HIS A 4 -15.51 11.09 12.22
N ALA A 5 -16.23 12.19 12.23
CA ALA A 5 -16.41 13.01 11.03
C ALA A 5 -15.09 13.73 10.72
N VAL A 6 -14.59 13.57 9.50
CA VAL A 6 -13.35 14.18 8.99
C VAL A 6 -13.61 14.89 7.68
N THR A 7 -12.83 15.91 7.38
CA THR A 7 -13.01 16.73 6.17
C THR A 7 -11.96 16.37 5.14
N ILE A 8 -12.34 16.24 3.87
CA ILE A 8 -11.41 16.06 2.75
C ILE A 8 -10.61 17.35 2.56
N THR A 9 -9.29 17.28 2.70
CA THR A 9 -8.37 18.44 2.57
C THR A 9 -7.65 18.48 1.22
N GLU A 10 -7.46 17.32 0.59
CA GLU A 10 -6.87 17.15 -0.73
C GLU A 10 -7.58 16.04 -1.47
N LEU A 11 -7.70 16.17 -2.79
CA LEU A 11 -8.23 15.12 -3.65
C LEU A 11 -7.64 15.28 -5.05
N GLU A 12 -7.03 14.20 -5.56
CA GLU A 12 -6.44 14.13 -6.89
C GLU A 12 -6.91 12.86 -7.61
N HIS A 13 -7.59 13.02 -8.72
CA HIS A 13 -7.89 11.93 -9.63
C HIS A 13 -6.71 11.72 -10.59
N HIS A 14 -5.95 10.65 -10.40
CA HIS A 14 -4.87 10.30 -11.33
C HIS A 14 -5.40 9.82 -12.68
N ASN A 15 -6.56 9.14 -12.66
CA ASN A 15 -7.32 8.72 -13.83
C ASN A 15 -8.77 8.34 -13.40
N ASP A 16 -9.57 7.77 -14.29
CA ASP A 16 -10.94 7.32 -14.04
C ASP A 16 -11.06 6.17 -13.02
N ARG A 17 -9.94 5.55 -12.65
CA ARG A 17 -9.87 4.34 -11.81
C ARG A 17 -9.19 4.53 -10.47
N VAL A 18 -8.30 5.49 -10.35
CA VAL A 18 -7.51 5.70 -9.13
C VAL A 18 -7.48 7.15 -8.73
N MET A 19 -7.63 7.37 -7.43
CA MET A 19 -7.49 8.68 -6.81
C MET A 19 -6.63 8.60 -5.55
N PHE A 20 -6.01 9.70 -5.23
CA PHE A 20 -5.38 9.97 -3.95
C PHE A 20 -6.18 11.06 -3.24
N PHE A 21 -6.45 10.88 -1.95
CA PHE A 21 -7.08 11.93 -1.15
C PHE A 21 -6.56 11.95 0.28
N SER A 22 -6.67 13.10 0.91
CA SER A 22 -6.31 13.31 2.32
C SER A 22 -7.50 13.86 3.10
N VAL A 23 -7.61 13.47 4.35
CA VAL A 23 -8.60 13.98 5.29
C VAL A 23 -7.92 14.54 6.54
N THR A 24 -8.63 15.40 7.28
CA THR A 24 -8.17 15.87 8.60
C THR A 24 -7.95 14.69 9.53
N LYS A 25 -6.85 14.73 10.31
CA LYS A 25 -6.55 13.69 11.29
C LYS A 25 -7.26 14.00 12.61
N PRO A 26 -8.07 13.06 13.14
CA PRO A 26 -8.70 13.26 14.44
C PRO A 26 -7.67 13.40 15.56
N ALA A 27 -7.96 14.27 16.54
CA ALA A 27 -7.12 14.39 17.72
C ALA A 27 -6.99 13.04 18.44
N GLY A 28 -5.76 12.66 18.79
CA GLY A 28 -5.50 11.38 19.46
C GLY A 28 -5.50 10.16 18.54
N PHE A 29 -5.73 10.30 17.24
CA PHE A 29 -5.63 9.18 16.32
C PHE A 29 -4.17 8.77 16.09
N HIS A 30 -3.85 7.52 16.41
CA HIS A 30 -2.51 6.95 16.27
C HIS A 30 -2.53 5.72 15.36
N PHE A 31 -1.48 5.56 14.57
CA PHE A 31 -1.28 4.38 13.73
C PHE A 31 0.21 4.12 13.52
N GLN A 32 0.54 2.91 13.08
CA GLN A 32 1.88 2.53 12.63
C GLN A 32 1.91 2.43 11.10
N PRO A 33 3.02 2.78 10.45
CA PRO A 33 3.17 2.61 8.99
C PRO A 33 2.91 1.17 8.56
N GLY A 34 2.04 1.01 7.56
CA GLY A 34 1.56 -0.28 7.09
C GLY A 34 0.18 -0.68 7.62
N GLN A 35 -0.39 0.08 8.55
CA GLN A 35 -1.76 -0.15 9.03
C GLN A 35 -2.82 0.46 8.10
N PHE A 36 -4.05 0.00 8.28
CA PHE A 36 -5.25 0.50 7.62
C PHE A 36 -6.27 1.01 8.65
N VAL A 37 -7.23 1.78 8.18
CA VAL A 37 -8.39 2.22 8.97
C VAL A 37 -9.64 2.07 8.11
N ARG A 38 -10.80 1.82 8.72
CA ARG A 38 -12.07 1.89 7.99
C ARG A 38 -12.45 3.35 7.80
N CYS A 39 -12.75 3.72 6.56
CA CYS A 39 -13.37 5.02 6.26
C CYS A 39 -14.52 4.85 5.27
N GLY A 40 -15.40 5.84 5.21
CA GLY A 40 -16.56 5.78 4.34
C GLY A 40 -17.51 6.96 4.49
N VAL A 41 -18.74 6.74 4.10
CA VAL A 41 -19.80 7.75 4.04
C VAL A 41 -20.98 7.38 4.94
N ALA A 42 -21.71 8.37 5.42
CA ALA A 42 -23.01 8.15 6.05
C ALA A 42 -24.07 7.78 5.00
N LEU A 43 -24.96 6.87 5.37
CA LEU A 43 -26.11 6.46 4.56
C LEU A 43 -27.37 7.28 4.87
N VAL A 44 -27.36 7.98 6.00
CA VAL A 44 -28.46 8.83 6.51
C VAL A 44 -27.91 10.20 6.88
N SER A 45 -28.80 11.21 6.97
CA SER A 45 -28.41 12.59 7.27
C SER A 45 -27.98 12.83 8.72
N ASP A 46 -28.45 12.01 9.66
CA ASP A 46 -28.12 12.09 11.10
C ASP A 46 -27.71 10.69 11.61
N PRO A 47 -26.49 10.22 11.28
CA PRO A 47 -26.04 8.87 11.64
C PRO A 47 -25.79 8.76 13.15
N LYS A 48 -26.33 7.71 13.79
CA LYS A 48 -26.22 7.45 15.23
C LYS A 48 -25.63 6.08 15.55
N ASN A 49 -25.78 5.12 14.63
CA ASN A 49 -25.39 3.74 14.81
C ASN A 49 -24.38 3.32 13.72
N GLU A 50 -23.65 2.24 13.97
CA GLU A 50 -22.67 1.73 12.98
C GLU A 50 -23.33 1.37 11.64
N GLU A 51 -24.57 0.91 11.65
CA GLU A 51 -25.37 0.56 10.47
C GLU A 51 -25.71 1.76 9.56
N ASP A 52 -25.62 2.96 10.11
CA ASP A 52 -25.86 4.21 9.36
C ASP A 52 -24.69 4.63 8.47
N PHE A 53 -23.59 3.86 8.49
CA PHE A 53 -22.38 4.13 7.74
C PHE A 53 -22.03 3.00 6.76
N LEU A 54 -21.56 3.39 5.60
CA LEU A 54 -20.93 2.47 4.64
C LEU A 54 -19.42 2.64 4.73
N MET A 55 -18.76 1.75 5.46
CA MET A 55 -17.33 1.81 5.75
C MET A 55 -16.58 0.66 5.08
N ARG A 56 -15.33 0.91 4.65
CA ARG A 56 -14.41 -0.12 4.14
C ARG A 56 -13.00 0.16 4.64
N PRO A 57 -12.15 -0.89 4.78
CA PRO A 57 -10.74 -0.72 5.16
C PRO A 57 -9.94 -0.13 4.00
N TYR A 58 -9.09 0.87 4.33
CA TYR A 58 -8.13 1.46 3.41
C TYR A 58 -6.78 1.62 4.10
N SER A 59 -5.72 1.18 3.44
CA SER A 59 -4.36 1.39 3.93
C SER A 59 -4.02 2.86 3.98
N ILE A 60 -3.39 3.26 5.08
CA ILE A 60 -2.95 4.64 5.29
C ILE A 60 -1.66 4.88 4.49
N ALA A 61 -1.62 5.98 3.73
CA ALA A 61 -0.50 6.40 2.89
C ALA A 61 0.32 7.55 3.49
N SER A 62 -0.23 8.25 4.49
CA SER A 62 0.46 9.33 5.21
C SER A 62 1.45 8.78 6.24
N HIS A 63 2.38 9.65 6.72
CA HIS A 63 3.22 9.35 7.86
C HIS A 63 2.45 9.58 9.18
N PRO A 64 2.71 8.82 10.27
CA PRO A 64 2.01 9.00 11.55
C PRO A 64 2.11 10.40 12.16
N GLN A 65 3.15 11.16 11.84
CA GLN A 65 3.35 12.53 12.34
C GLN A 65 2.71 13.61 11.45
N GLU A 66 2.17 13.26 10.28
CA GLU A 66 1.39 14.22 9.48
C GLU A 66 0.09 14.58 10.22
N ASP A 67 -0.39 15.79 10.01
CA ASP A 67 -1.66 16.32 10.54
C ASP A 67 -2.90 15.86 9.77
N ARG A 68 -2.68 15.00 8.79
CA ARG A 68 -3.68 14.43 7.87
C ARG A 68 -3.53 12.91 7.73
N ILE A 69 -4.58 12.26 7.30
CA ILE A 69 -4.59 10.86 6.91
C ILE A 69 -4.86 10.79 5.41
N SER A 70 -3.96 10.12 4.68
CA SER A 70 -4.05 10.03 3.22
C SER A 70 -4.30 8.61 2.76
N PHE A 71 -4.98 8.47 1.64
CA PHE A 71 -5.38 7.21 1.04
C PHE A 71 -5.15 7.20 -0.46
N TYR A 72 -4.79 6.05 -1.01
CA TYR A 72 -4.74 5.79 -2.44
C TYR A 72 -5.76 4.71 -2.77
N VAL A 73 -6.79 5.06 -3.54
CA VAL A 73 -8.02 4.27 -3.68
C VAL A 73 -8.32 3.95 -5.13
N ALA A 74 -8.66 2.70 -5.40
CA ALA A 74 -9.16 2.26 -6.70
C ALA A 74 -10.70 2.30 -6.74
N ARG A 75 -11.24 2.74 -7.89
CA ARG A 75 -12.67 2.67 -8.17
C ARG A 75 -13.08 1.24 -8.52
N VAL A 76 -13.97 0.68 -7.72
CA VAL A 76 -14.68 -0.57 -8.01
C VAL A 76 -16.04 -0.19 -8.58
N LEU A 77 -16.24 -0.40 -9.89
CA LEU A 77 -17.43 0.14 -10.59
C LEU A 77 -18.75 -0.34 -10.00
N ASP A 78 -18.82 -1.64 -9.65
CA ASP A 78 -19.99 -2.25 -9.03
C ASP A 78 -19.91 -2.27 -7.48
N GLY A 79 -18.94 -1.53 -6.92
CA GLY A 79 -18.75 -1.42 -5.47
C GLY A 79 -19.73 -0.43 -4.84
N ALA A 80 -20.18 -0.72 -3.62
CA ALA A 80 -21.14 0.14 -2.94
C ALA A 80 -20.53 1.48 -2.49
N LEU A 81 -19.23 1.53 -2.11
CA LEU A 81 -18.61 2.71 -1.52
C LEU A 81 -17.77 3.51 -2.53
N THR A 82 -16.87 2.87 -3.27
CA THR A 82 -15.88 3.61 -4.08
C THR A 82 -16.49 4.51 -5.14
N PRO A 83 -17.63 4.19 -5.83
CA PRO A 83 -18.29 5.16 -6.70
C PRO A 83 -18.68 6.45 -5.97
N LYS A 84 -19.19 6.35 -4.72
CA LYS A 84 -19.55 7.52 -3.90
C LYS A 84 -18.32 8.34 -3.50
N LEU A 85 -17.19 7.66 -3.16
CA LEU A 85 -15.94 8.36 -2.84
C LEU A 85 -15.42 9.17 -4.02
N PHE A 86 -15.58 8.68 -5.24
CA PHE A 86 -15.12 9.35 -6.47
C PHE A 86 -15.96 10.59 -6.87
N GLU A 87 -17.13 10.78 -6.25
CA GLU A 87 -18.00 11.95 -6.45
C GLU A 87 -17.71 13.07 -5.43
N LEU A 88 -16.95 12.77 -4.37
CA LEU A 88 -16.61 13.72 -3.31
C LEU A 88 -15.63 14.79 -3.78
N LYS A 89 -15.60 15.90 -3.05
CA LYS A 89 -14.76 17.06 -3.29
C LYS A 89 -14.05 17.50 -2.02
N VAL A 90 -13.02 18.32 -2.18
CA VAL A 90 -12.38 19.01 -1.05
C VAL A 90 -13.44 19.83 -0.28
N GLY A 91 -13.46 19.65 1.03
CA GLY A 91 -14.45 20.23 1.94
C GLY A 91 -15.59 19.28 2.32
N ASP A 92 -15.80 18.18 1.58
CA ASP A 92 -16.82 17.19 1.92
C ASP A 92 -16.43 16.38 3.17
N THR A 93 -17.44 15.85 3.83
CA THR A 93 -17.28 15.03 5.04
C THR A 93 -17.16 13.55 4.69
N LEU A 94 -16.14 12.92 5.27
CA LEU A 94 -16.00 11.47 5.37
C LEU A 94 -16.05 11.04 6.84
N TYR A 95 -16.18 9.76 7.06
CA TYR A 95 -16.21 9.16 8.39
C TYR A 95 -15.08 8.15 8.53
N LEU A 96 -14.44 8.14 9.70
CA LEU A 96 -13.24 7.36 9.99
C LEU A 96 -13.39 6.67 11.35
N ASP A 97 -12.98 5.40 11.45
CA ASP A 97 -12.88 4.72 12.76
C ASP A 97 -11.84 5.43 13.66
N ASP A 98 -12.01 5.29 14.96
CA ASP A 98 -11.06 5.78 15.98
C ASP A 98 -9.79 4.93 16.10
N THR A 99 -9.75 3.77 15.47
CA THR A 99 -8.69 2.76 15.63
C THR A 99 -8.16 2.32 14.27
N ALA A 100 -6.83 2.29 14.15
CA ALA A 100 -6.12 1.68 13.02
C ALA A 100 -5.82 0.20 13.30
N TYR A 101 -5.86 -0.61 12.25
CA TYR A 101 -5.71 -2.06 12.30
C TYR A 101 -4.62 -2.53 11.34
N GLY A 102 -4.30 -3.82 11.40
CA GLY A 102 -3.38 -4.48 10.47
C GLY A 102 -2.05 -4.86 11.11
N LEU A 103 -1.48 -5.93 10.59
CA LEU A 103 -0.24 -6.52 11.06
C LEU A 103 0.86 -6.51 9.99
N MET A 104 0.68 -5.76 8.91
CA MET A 104 1.69 -5.59 7.89
C MET A 104 2.72 -4.53 8.31
N LEU A 105 3.44 -4.81 9.38
CA LEU A 105 4.37 -3.90 10.01
C LEU A 105 5.82 -4.30 9.72
N PRO A 106 6.72 -3.36 9.37
CA PRO A 106 8.15 -3.62 9.21
C PRO A 106 8.80 -4.20 10.48
N SER A 107 8.28 -3.85 11.66
CA SER A 107 8.75 -4.36 12.95
C SER A 107 8.53 -5.87 13.15
N ARG A 108 7.67 -6.51 12.37
CA ARG A 108 7.42 -7.95 12.40
C ARG A 108 8.39 -8.75 11.53
N LEU A 109 9.26 -8.07 10.80
CA LEU A 109 10.30 -8.69 9.99
C LEU A 109 11.63 -8.67 10.72
N GLU A 110 12.48 -9.67 10.44
CA GLU A 110 13.88 -9.63 10.82
C GLU A 110 14.56 -8.40 10.20
N ALA A 111 15.53 -7.81 10.88
CA ALA A 111 16.27 -6.66 10.40
C ALA A 111 17.35 -7.04 9.35
N GLY A 112 17.89 -6.04 8.67
CA GLY A 112 18.98 -6.17 7.70
C GLY A 112 18.53 -6.58 6.31
N GLY A 113 19.46 -6.53 5.38
CA GLY A 113 19.26 -6.90 3.97
C GLY A 113 18.35 -5.95 3.20
N THR A 114 17.71 -6.47 2.16
CA THR A 114 16.83 -5.70 1.28
C THR A 114 15.36 -5.92 1.64
N LEU A 115 14.66 -4.84 1.97
CA LEU A 115 13.20 -4.87 2.05
C LEU A 115 12.61 -4.74 0.64
N ILE A 116 11.84 -5.74 0.20
CA ILE A 116 11.09 -5.67 -1.05
C ILE A 116 9.59 -5.60 -0.74
N CYS A 117 8.97 -4.49 -1.13
CA CYS A 117 7.55 -4.23 -0.99
C CYS A 117 6.82 -4.57 -2.31
N PHE A 118 6.10 -5.68 -2.35
CA PHE A 118 5.34 -6.11 -3.53
C PHE A 118 3.89 -5.63 -3.44
N ALA A 119 3.52 -4.68 -4.30
CA ALA A 119 2.19 -4.12 -4.37
C ALA A 119 1.44 -4.57 -5.62
N SER A 120 0.15 -4.88 -5.51
CA SER A 120 -0.76 -4.87 -6.66
C SER A 120 -1.81 -3.78 -6.51
N GLY A 121 -1.95 -2.95 -7.56
CA GLY A 121 -2.89 -1.82 -7.54
C GLY A 121 -2.69 -0.90 -6.33
N THR A 122 -3.76 -0.58 -5.63
CA THR A 122 -3.75 0.35 -4.48
C THR A 122 -3.17 -0.23 -3.19
N GLY A 123 -2.75 -1.50 -3.17
CA GLY A 123 -1.90 -2.03 -2.11
C GLY A 123 -0.59 -1.27 -1.92
N LEU A 124 -0.23 -0.43 -2.89
CA LEU A 124 0.90 0.50 -2.83
C LEU A 124 0.77 1.55 -1.71
N SER A 125 -0.45 1.88 -1.28
CA SER A 125 -0.76 2.88 -0.24
C SER A 125 0.05 2.66 1.05
N ALA A 126 -0.01 1.45 1.60
CA ALA A 126 0.70 1.09 2.83
C ALA A 126 2.21 1.28 2.73
N PHE A 127 2.79 0.99 1.56
CA PHE A 127 4.23 1.11 1.35
C PHE A 127 4.69 2.57 1.25
N LEU A 128 3.84 3.49 0.81
CA LEU A 128 4.17 4.92 0.86
C LEU A 128 4.31 5.40 2.30
N SER A 129 3.41 4.99 3.20
CA SER A 129 3.53 5.27 4.65
C SER A 129 4.82 4.69 5.24
N ILE A 130 5.16 3.44 4.88
CA ILE A 130 6.38 2.78 5.36
C ILE A 130 7.64 3.50 4.86
N VAL A 131 7.69 3.90 3.60
CA VAL A 131 8.86 4.62 3.03
C VAL A 131 9.00 6.00 3.67
N LYS A 132 7.90 6.68 3.98
CA LYS A 132 7.91 7.95 4.72
C LYS A 132 8.50 7.80 6.14
N ASP A 133 8.29 6.66 6.81
CA ASP A 133 8.81 6.40 8.17
C ASP A 133 10.30 5.98 8.20
N ASN A 134 11.00 6.10 7.10
CA ASN A 134 12.42 5.80 7.02
C ASN A 134 12.79 4.33 7.35
N PRO A 135 12.39 3.37 6.51
CA PRO A 135 12.65 1.94 6.74
C PRO A 135 14.14 1.58 6.71
N TRP A 136 15.02 2.47 6.23
CA TRP A 136 16.49 2.30 6.25
C TRP A 136 17.11 2.36 7.65
N LYS A 137 16.32 2.69 8.67
CA LYS A 137 16.72 2.45 10.07
C LYS A 137 16.82 0.97 10.41
N ARG A 138 16.20 0.12 9.59
CA ARG A 138 16.05 -1.32 9.84
C ARG A 138 16.57 -2.20 8.70
N PHE A 139 16.57 -1.70 7.46
CA PHE A 139 16.96 -2.41 6.24
C PHE A 139 18.02 -1.63 5.48
N ASP A 140 18.93 -2.35 4.80
CA ASP A 140 20.03 -1.71 4.06
C ASP A 140 19.56 -1.11 2.74
N ASN A 141 18.62 -1.78 2.08
CA ASN A 141 18.05 -1.38 0.80
C ASN A 141 16.52 -1.48 0.85
N VAL A 142 15.84 -0.65 0.07
CA VAL A 142 14.37 -0.70 -0.08
C VAL A 142 14.01 -0.72 -1.55
N VAL A 143 13.19 -1.70 -1.92
CA VAL A 143 12.67 -1.86 -3.29
C VAL A 143 11.15 -1.88 -3.21
N VAL A 144 10.50 -1.08 -4.05
CA VAL A 144 9.05 -1.12 -4.22
C VAL A 144 8.74 -1.65 -5.61
N VAL A 145 8.02 -2.76 -5.67
CA VAL A 145 7.56 -3.38 -6.91
C VAL A 145 6.07 -3.13 -7.04
N HIS A 146 5.66 -2.30 -7.99
CA HIS A 146 4.25 -1.99 -8.23
C HIS A 146 3.74 -2.74 -9.46
N CYS A 147 2.82 -3.68 -9.23
CA CYS A 147 2.15 -4.44 -10.27
C CYS A 147 0.80 -3.79 -10.60
N ALA A 148 0.67 -3.31 -11.84
CA ALA A 148 -0.55 -2.73 -12.38
C ALA A 148 -0.95 -3.40 -13.71
N ARG A 149 -2.10 -3.04 -14.25
CA ARG A 149 -2.53 -3.54 -15.56
C ARG A 149 -1.76 -2.87 -16.69
N CYS A 150 -1.72 -1.55 -16.68
CA CYS A 150 -1.11 -0.74 -17.70
C CYS A 150 -0.22 0.34 -17.08
N ALA A 151 0.66 0.94 -17.88
CA ALA A 151 1.58 2.00 -17.45
C ALA A 151 0.86 3.21 -16.85
N LYS A 152 -0.30 3.59 -17.38
CA LYS A 152 -1.13 4.69 -16.87
C LYS A 152 -1.65 4.47 -15.44
N ASP A 153 -1.61 3.24 -14.95
CA ASP A 153 -2.00 2.90 -13.58
C ASP A 153 -0.81 2.95 -12.60
N ILE A 154 0.42 3.23 -13.09
CA ILE A 154 1.64 3.45 -12.28
C ILE A 154 1.73 4.94 -11.93
N THR A 155 0.95 5.39 -10.96
CA THR A 155 0.74 6.83 -10.70
C THR A 155 1.52 7.41 -9.53
N LEU A 156 2.02 6.58 -8.58
CA LEU A 156 2.71 7.06 -7.38
C LEU A 156 4.25 6.99 -7.43
N ALA A 157 4.85 6.64 -8.56
CA ALA A 157 6.32 6.53 -8.67
C ALA A 157 7.04 7.84 -8.26
N ASP A 158 6.51 8.98 -8.71
CA ASP A 158 7.04 10.31 -8.34
C ASP A 158 6.87 10.62 -6.85
N ALA A 159 5.76 10.20 -6.24
CA ALA A 159 5.54 10.39 -4.81
C ALA A 159 6.58 9.61 -3.98
N PHE A 160 6.92 8.39 -4.38
CA PHE A 160 8.01 7.63 -3.75
C PHE A 160 9.35 8.31 -3.95
N SER A 161 9.68 8.76 -5.16
CA SER A 161 10.94 9.45 -5.46
C SER A 161 11.10 10.72 -4.63
N LYS A 162 10.06 11.55 -4.54
CA LYS A 162 10.04 12.76 -3.70
C LYS A 162 10.21 12.41 -2.21
N THR A 163 9.51 11.38 -1.73
CA THR A 163 9.62 10.93 -0.34
C THR A 163 11.05 10.50 0.00
N VAL A 164 11.71 9.77 -0.90
CA VAL A 164 13.10 9.33 -0.72
C VAL A 164 14.06 10.52 -0.71
N GLN A 165 13.90 11.48 -1.61
CA GLN A 165 14.71 12.71 -1.63
C GLN A 165 14.59 13.51 -0.33
N GLN A 166 13.41 13.52 0.30
CA GLN A 166 13.18 14.21 1.58
C GLN A 166 13.88 13.54 2.77
N GLN A 167 14.43 12.33 2.63
CA GLN A 167 15.24 11.71 3.71
C GLN A 167 16.52 12.48 4.01
N GLY A 168 16.94 13.40 3.13
CA GLY A 168 18.09 14.30 3.36
C GLY A 168 19.45 13.59 3.39
N ARG A 169 19.50 12.33 2.94
CA ARG A 169 20.72 11.50 2.86
C ARG A 169 20.62 10.57 1.65
N GLU A 170 21.76 10.09 1.20
CA GLU A 170 21.77 9.02 0.20
C GLU A 170 21.27 7.72 0.81
N VAL A 171 20.25 7.12 0.16
CA VAL A 171 19.68 5.84 0.55
C VAL A 171 19.49 4.95 -0.67
N ASN A 172 19.65 3.66 -0.49
CA ASN A 172 19.47 2.68 -1.55
C ASN A 172 17.97 2.40 -1.76
N PHE A 173 17.40 3.03 -2.77
CA PHE A 173 15.99 2.88 -3.16
C PHE A 173 15.86 2.53 -4.64
N ARG A 174 14.91 1.62 -4.96
CA ARG A 174 14.52 1.35 -6.32
C ARG A 174 12.99 1.16 -6.40
N PHE A 175 12.38 1.80 -7.38
CA PHE A 175 10.99 1.56 -7.76
C PHE A 175 10.96 0.76 -9.04
N ILE A 176 10.27 -0.39 -9.06
CA ILE A 176 10.13 -1.30 -10.20
C ILE A 176 8.67 -1.32 -10.62
N ALA A 177 8.39 -0.90 -11.85
CA ALA A 177 7.08 -1.02 -12.45
C ALA A 177 6.90 -2.40 -13.09
N ALA A 178 5.78 -3.07 -12.79
CA ALA A 178 5.37 -4.31 -13.42
C ALA A 178 4.01 -4.11 -14.10
N THR A 179 3.94 -4.29 -15.43
CA THR A 179 2.69 -4.20 -16.19
C THR A 179 2.27 -5.57 -16.71
N THR A 180 0.98 -5.88 -16.66
CA THR A 180 0.47 -7.20 -17.02
C THR A 180 -0.41 -7.23 -18.25
N ARG A 181 -0.87 -6.08 -18.71
CA ARG A 181 -1.80 -5.92 -19.85
C ARG A 181 -1.53 -4.62 -20.63
N GLU A 182 -0.29 -4.15 -20.63
CA GLU A 182 0.08 -2.98 -21.40
C GLU A 182 0.09 -3.36 -22.90
N PRO A 183 -0.77 -2.72 -23.73
CA PRO A 183 -0.85 -3.04 -25.14
C PRO A 183 0.33 -2.48 -25.94
N ASP A 184 0.98 -1.41 -25.45
CA ASP A 184 2.14 -0.80 -26.10
C ASP A 184 3.43 -1.33 -25.44
N PRO A 185 4.23 -2.12 -26.18
CA PRO A 185 5.49 -2.67 -25.63
C PRO A 185 6.49 -1.59 -25.17
N THR A 186 6.41 -0.37 -25.72
CA THR A 186 7.31 0.73 -25.35
C THR A 186 6.97 1.35 -23.99
N LEU A 187 5.76 1.12 -23.51
CA LEU A 187 5.27 1.59 -22.21
C LEU A 187 5.29 0.49 -21.14
N CYS A 188 5.71 -0.72 -21.49
CA CYS A 188 5.85 -1.79 -20.52
C CYS A 188 6.79 -1.39 -19.38
N GLY A 189 6.43 -1.78 -18.13
CA GLY A 189 7.33 -1.68 -17.01
C GLY A 189 8.57 -2.57 -17.16
N GLU A 190 9.50 -2.48 -16.22
CA GLU A 190 10.69 -3.34 -16.17
C GLU A 190 10.32 -4.84 -16.14
N ILE A 191 9.12 -5.16 -15.65
CA ILE A 191 8.51 -6.48 -15.68
C ILE A 191 7.21 -6.39 -16.49
N ASN A 192 7.09 -7.16 -17.56
CA ASN A 192 5.90 -7.18 -18.44
C ASN A 192 5.06 -8.45 -18.27
N LYS A 193 5.03 -9.00 -17.08
CA LYS A 193 4.27 -10.20 -16.70
C LYS A 193 3.83 -10.11 -15.23
N ARG A 194 3.10 -11.11 -14.77
CA ARG A 194 2.74 -11.20 -13.33
C ARG A 194 4.00 -11.38 -12.49
N VAL A 195 4.10 -10.62 -11.39
CA VAL A 195 5.28 -10.64 -10.49
C VAL A 195 5.61 -12.04 -9.94
N PRO A 196 4.63 -12.88 -9.50
CA PRO A 196 4.96 -14.24 -9.10
C PRO A 196 5.64 -15.05 -10.21
N GLN A 197 5.20 -14.89 -11.47
CA GLN A 197 5.83 -15.55 -12.61
C GLN A 197 7.23 -15.01 -12.89
N ALA A 198 7.44 -13.70 -12.80
CA ALA A 198 8.77 -13.10 -12.94
C ALA A 198 9.78 -13.63 -11.90
N ILE A 199 9.30 -13.89 -10.67
CA ILE A 199 10.13 -14.53 -9.63
C ILE A 199 10.49 -15.98 -10.03
N ILE A 200 9.52 -16.75 -10.52
CA ILE A 200 9.75 -18.14 -10.96
C ILE A 200 10.74 -18.20 -12.13
N ASP A 201 10.61 -17.28 -13.08
CA ASP A 201 11.46 -17.18 -14.27
C ASP A 201 12.89 -16.65 -13.99
N GLY A 202 13.18 -16.25 -12.75
CA GLY A 202 14.47 -15.70 -12.34
C GLY A 202 14.73 -14.26 -12.83
N ASP A 203 13.68 -13.50 -13.14
CA ASP A 203 13.85 -12.13 -13.62
C ASP A 203 14.39 -11.19 -12.53
N PHE A 204 14.07 -11.46 -11.27
CA PHE A 204 14.64 -10.71 -10.14
C PHE A 204 16.14 -10.96 -9.97
N GLU A 205 16.58 -12.18 -10.16
CA GLU A 205 18.01 -12.54 -10.12
C GLU A 205 18.78 -11.87 -11.25
N LYS A 206 18.19 -11.74 -12.46
CA LYS A 206 18.77 -10.99 -13.60
C LYS A 206 18.87 -9.48 -13.29
N MET A 207 17.97 -8.94 -12.45
CA MET A 207 18.03 -7.56 -11.99
C MET A 207 18.97 -7.35 -10.79
N GLY A 208 19.66 -8.41 -10.33
CA GLY A 208 20.63 -8.37 -9.23
C GLY A 208 20.03 -8.65 -7.84
N PHE A 209 18.78 -9.12 -7.76
CA PHE A 209 18.15 -9.46 -6.48
C PHE A 209 18.18 -10.96 -6.22
N THR A 210 18.96 -11.41 -5.24
CA THR A 210 18.91 -12.80 -4.76
C THR A 210 17.73 -12.97 -3.80
N LEU A 211 16.59 -13.46 -4.32
CA LEU A 211 15.35 -13.61 -3.54
C LEU A 211 15.43 -14.84 -2.61
N THR A 212 16.16 -14.71 -1.53
CA THR A 212 16.22 -15.70 -0.45
C THR A 212 16.06 -15.02 0.91
N PRO A 213 15.56 -15.74 1.94
CA PRO A 213 15.35 -15.15 3.27
C PRO A 213 16.64 -14.70 3.97
N GLN A 214 17.82 -15.10 3.51
CA GLN A 214 19.10 -14.62 4.01
C GLN A 214 19.32 -13.14 3.66
N TRP A 215 18.89 -12.70 2.48
CA TRP A 215 19.20 -11.37 1.95
C TRP A 215 17.99 -10.46 1.79
N VAL A 216 16.77 -11.04 1.79
CA VAL A 216 15.55 -10.30 1.50
C VAL A 216 14.52 -10.45 2.62
N ARG A 217 13.84 -9.35 2.91
CA ARG A 217 12.59 -9.29 3.67
C ARG A 217 11.49 -8.82 2.73
N ALA A 218 10.34 -9.47 2.76
CA ALA A 218 9.27 -9.19 1.82
C ALA A 218 8.00 -8.68 2.52
N MET A 219 7.40 -7.65 1.95
CA MET A 219 6.06 -7.19 2.31
C MET A 219 5.16 -7.31 1.09
N ILE A 220 3.95 -7.86 1.26
CA ILE A 220 3.04 -8.13 0.14
C ILE A 220 1.70 -7.49 0.43
N CYS A 221 1.21 -6.65 -0.49
CA CYS A 221 -0.08 -5.98 -0.33
C CYS A 221 -0.82 -5.90 -1.66
N GLY A 222 -2.11 -6.25 -1.66
CA GLY A 222 -2.93 -6.16 -2.88
C GLY A 222 -4.12 -7.09 -2.90
N ASN A 223 -4.58 -7.44 -4.10
CA ASN A 223 -5.73 -8.33 -4.24
C ASN A 223 -5.42 -9.78 -3.78
N PRO A 224 -6.41 -10.54 -3.30
CA PRO A 224 -6.22 -11.87 -2.74
C PRO A 224 -5.44 -12.83 -3.64
N ALA A 225 -5.77 -12.88 -4.93
CA ALA A 225 -5.13 -13.79 -5.88
C ALA A 225 -3.63 -13.46 -6.06
N PHE A 226 -3.26 -12.18 -6.05
CA PHE A 226 -1.87 -11.73 -6.07
C PHE A 226 -1.15 -12.15 -4.78
N VAL A 227 -1.75 -11.82 -3.63
CA VAL A 227 -1.15 -12.11 -2.31
C VAL A 227 -0.95 -13.61 -2.12
N ASP A 228 -1.93 -14.44 -2.48
CA ASP A 228 -1.82 -15.91 -2.35
C ASP A 228 -0.76 -16.50 -3.28
N SER A 229 -0.68 -16.02 -4.51
CA SER A 229 0.37 -16.42 -5.45
C SER A 229 1.76 -16.03 -4.95
N MET A 230 1.92 -14.82 -4.43
CA MET A 230 3.17 -14.34 -3.84
C MET A 230 3.57 -15.14 -2.60
N LYS A 231 2.63 -15.41 -1.68
CA LYS A 231 2.88 -16.24 -0.50
C LYS A 231 3.38 -17.62 -0.89
N LYS A 232 2.80 -18.25 -1.93
CA LYS A 232 3.22 -19.56 -2.41
C LYS A 232 4.67 -19.50 -2.90
N VAL A 233 4.98 -18.60 -3.82
CA VAL A 233 6.32 -18.47 -4.41
C VAL A 233 7.39 -18.17 -3.35
N LEU A 234 7.10 -17.30 -2.38
CA LEU A 234 8.03 -16.97 -1.31
C LEU A 234 8.23 -18.16 -0.35
N LYS A 235 7.16 -18.88 0.01
CA LYS A 235 7.27 -20.09 0.85
C LYS A 235 8.11 -21.18 0.16
N ASP A 236 7.94 -21.39 -1.13
CA ASP A 236 8.74 -22.34 -1.92
C ASP A 236 10.23 -21.96 -1.94
N ARG A 237 10.57 -20.68 -1.68
CA ARG A 237 11.93 -20.15 -1.53
C ARG A 237 12.40 -20.08 -0.06
N GLY A 238 11.66 -20.65 0.88
CA GLY A 238 12.03 -20.74 2.29
C GLY A 238 11.67 -19.53 3.16
N PHE A 239 10.91 -18.56 2.65
CA PHE A 239 10.44 -17.44 3.45
C PHE A 239 9.38 -17.89 4.47
N THR A 240 9.42 -17.28 5.66
CA THR A 240 8.52 -17.61 6.78
C THR A 240 7.74 -16.38 7.25
N ALA A 241 6.45 -16.59 7.56
CA ALA A 241 5.64 -15.56 8.21
C ALA A 241 5.95 -15.49 9.72
N PRO A 242 5.77 -14.32 10.35
CA PRO A 242 5.92 -14.19 11.80
C PRO A 242 4.89 -15.04 12.55
N ARG A 243 5.27 -15.55 13.73
CA ARG A 243 4.39 -16.34 14.60
C ARG A 243 4.58 -15.90 16.06
N GLY A 244 3.53 -15.33 16.66
CA GLY A 244 3.63 -14.74 17.98
C GLY A 244 4.71 -13.66 18.01
N GLU A 245 5.68 -13.80 18.91
CA GLU A 245 6.82 -12.88 19.02
C GLU A 245 7.97 -13.18 18.03
N LYS A 246 7.95 -14.36 17.38
CA LYS A 246 8.97 -14.71 16.39
C LYS A 246 8.79 -13.88 15.13
N LEU A 247 9.83 -13.13 14.76
CA LEU A 247 9.89 -12.37 13.53
C LEU A 247 9.87 -13.28 12.31
N GLY A 248 9.33 -12.77 11.21
CA GLY A 248 9.31 -13.47 9.93
C GLY A 248 10.27 -12.85 8.91
N THR A 249 10.36 -13.49 7.76
CA THR A 249 11.06 -12.96 6.60
C THR A 249 10.08 -12.39 5.55
N TYR A 250 8.77 -12.62 5.71
CA TYR A 250 7.73 -11.91 4.97
C TYR A 250 6.50 -11.63 5.83
N VAL A 251 5.78 -10.55 5.50
CA VAL A 251 4.41 -10.24 5.94
C VAL A 251 3.53 -9.96 4.75
N ALA A 252 2.24 -10.24 4.87
CA ALA A 252 1.29 -10.05 3.77
C ALA A 252 -0.09 -9.65 4.27
N GLU A 253 -0.74 -8.77 3.53
CA GLU A 253 -2.11 -8.33 3.77
C GLU A 253 -2.85 -8.23 2.44
N ASN A 254 -4.08 -8.74 2.41
CA ASN A 254 -4.96 -8.66 1.25
C ASN A 254 -6.10 -7.67 1.53
N PHE A 255 -6.49 -6.91 0.52
CA PHE A 255 -7.65 -6.02 0.56
C PHE A 255 -8.73 -6.57 -0.35
N TRP A 256 -9.89 -6.72 0.24
CA TRP A 256 -11.28 -6.81 -0.32
C TRP A 256 -12.24 -7.26 0.76
#